data_75f790e33cd2cda144800cb04020fce0
#
_entry.id   75f790e33cd2cda144800cb04020fce0
#
_cell.length_a   1.000
_cell.length_b   1.000
_cell.length_c   1.000
_cell.angle_alpha   90.00
_cell.angle_beta   90.00
_cell.angle_gamma   90.00
#
_symmetry.space_group_name_H-M   'P 1'
#
loop_
_entity.id
_entity.type
_entity.pdbx_description
1 polymer ?
#
loop_
_entity_poly.entity_id
_entity_poly.type
_entity_poly.pdbx_seq_one_letter_code
_entity_poly.pdbx_strand_id
1 'polypeptide(L)'
;ATFSPTPKPSPTPTPPDLVDSYAVQGAEVASHQSDTMHWRIERIEQEGAVCYLTKIYLLDPGTQIRKATANWERDIQYPVDMAAKIPDATLFINGSGYVSPTFPEIPSNYPGSSPDYYYTPLGSVTVTDGQLFRCLTGVPYYGLSLTRDGLHMHVGDDPADVLAANPTQTWSFYIECPVIRDHQSILDPNWRFTTAPAMRTIISCIDEHNFILLTVTRDGSSALTMRQCVDYLQSAFDPLWTYNLDGGPSIALYYRLSPDDDWVRVAGGTSKDADIMAFAD
;
A
#
# COMPACT_ATOMS: atom_id res chain seq x y z
N ALA A 1 -23.33 44.27 30.45
CA ALA A 1 -22.87 43.60 29.24
C ALA A 1 -23.18 42.11 29.40
N THR A 2 -24.17 41.62 28.65
CA THR A 2 -24.56 40.20 28.56
C THR A 2 -23.64 39.55 27.53
N PHE A 3 -22.78 38.62 27.94
CA PHE A 3 -21.97 37.80 27.03
C PHE A 3 -22.95 36.78 26.38
N SER A 4 -23.07 36.89 25.05
CA SER A 4 -23.73 35.83 24.26
C SER A 4 -22.76 34.65 24.18
N PRO A 5 -23.18 33.41 24.51
CA PRO A 5 -22.28 32.27 24.37
C PRO A 5 -21.90 32.07 22.90
N THR A 6 -20.61 31.90 22.64
CA THR A 6 -20.11 31.54 21.32
C THR A 6 -20.77 30.21 20.89
N PRO A 7 -21.36 30.12 19.70
CA PRO A 7 -21.96 28.86 19.25
C PRO A 7 -20.91 27.76 19.25
N LYS A 8 -21.27 26.61 19.84
CA LYS A 8 -20.44 25.39 19.79
C LYS A 8 -20.26 25.01 18.33
N PRO A 9 -19.03 24.74 17.84
CA PRO A 9 -18.85 24.29 16.47
C PRO A 9 -19.71 23.05 16.20
N SER A 10 -20.36 23.03 15.05
CA SER A 10 -21.11 21.86 14.59
C SER A 10 -20.12 20.69 14.47
N PRO A 11 -20.48 19.47 14.89
CA PRO A 11 -19.61 18.32 14.68
C PRO A 11 -19.32 18.18 13.18
N THR A 12 -18.07 17.98 12.83
CA THR A 12 -17.69 17.63 11.45
C THR A 12 -18.38 16.32 11.10
N PRO A 13 -19.07 16.21 9.96
CA PRO A 13 -19.70 14.96 9.56
C PRO A 13 -18.62 13.86 9.46
N THR A 14 -18.95 12.67 9.99
CA THR A 14 -18.08 11.49 9.82
C THR A 14 -18.03 11.13 8.33
N PRO A 15 -16.85 10.87 7.77
CA PRO A 15 -16.72 10.41 6.38
C PRO A 15 -17.51 9.12 6.14
N PRO A 16 -18.04 8.91 4.92
CA PRO A 16 -18.80 7.70 4.62
C PRO A 16 -17.88 6.47 4.60
N ASP A 17 -18.28 5.41 5.29
CA ASP A 17 -17.70 4.07 5.17
C ASP A 17 -18.28 3.40 3.92
N LEU A 18 -17.44 3.15 2.92
CA LEU A 18 -17.85 2.56 1.64
C LEU A 18 -17.63 1.05 1.58
N VAL A 19 -17.07 0.40 2.61
CA VAL A 19 -16.76 -1.05 2.60
C VAL A 19 -17.99 -1.88 2.24
N ASP A 20 -19.16 -1.58 2.84
CA ASP A 20 -20.42 -2.27 2.57
C ASP A 20 -21.21 -1.70 1.37
N SER A 21 -20.81 -0.53 0.87
CA SER A 21 -21.49 0.12 -0.27
C SER A 21 -21.11 -0.53 -1.61
N TYR A 22 -19.94 -1.13 -1.70
CA TYR A 22 -19.52 -1.86 -2.88
C TYR A 22 -20.14 -3.25 -2.91
N ALA A 23 -20.62 -3.65 -4.08
CA ALA A 23 -21.13 -5.00 -4.27
C ALA A 23 -20.09 -6.04 -3.81
N VAL A 24 -20.56 -7.13 -3.20
CA VAL A 24 -19.73 -8.29 -2.90
C VAL A 24 -19.24 -8.88 -4.23
N GLN A 25 -17.92 -8.96 -4.38
CA GLN A 25 -17.30 -9.43 -5.62
C GLN A 25 -16.97 -10.93 -5.57
N GLY A 26 -16.91 -11.51 -4.37
CA GLY A 26 -16.52 -12.90 -4.17
C GLY A 26 -16.93 -13.47 -2.82
N ALA A 27 -16.32 -14.57 -2.42
CA ALA A 27 -16.54 -15.18 -1.12
C ALA A 27 -15.79 -14.40 -0.03
N GLU A 28 -16.48 -13.98 1.03
CA GLU A 28 -15.85 -13.36 2.18
C GLU A 28 -14.88 -14.33 2.85
N VAL A 29 -13.67 -13.86 3.13
CA VAL A 29 -12.62 -14.58 3.86
C VAL A 29 -12.63 -14.18 5.33
N ALA A 30 -12.67 -12.86 5.58
CA ALA A 30 -12.70 -12.26 6.91
C ALA A 30 -13.18 -10.81 6.81
N SER A 31 -13.66 -10.28 7.93
CA SER A 31 -13.98 -8.87 8.10
C SER A 31 -13.72 -8.43 9.55
N HIS A 32 -13.46 -7.15 9.73
CA HIS A 32 -13.28 -6.50 11.03
C HIS A 32 -13.96 -5.13 10.98
N GLN A 33 -14.61 -4.76 12.06
CA GLN A 33 -15.23 -3.45 12.20
C GLN A 33 -15.07 -2.94 13.63
N SER A 34 -14.55 -1.73 13.75
CA SER A 34 -14.47 -0.95 14.98
C SER A 34 -15.13 0.44 14.77
N ASP A 35 -15.01 1.32 15.76
CA ASP A 35 -15.52 2.71 15.64
C ASP A 35 -14.65 3.54 14.67
N THR A 36 -13.42 3.12 14.38
CA THR A 36 -12.44 3.90 13.63
C THR A 36 -11.96 3.23 12.35
N MET A 37 -12.15 1.93 12.21
CA MET A 37 -11.70 1.16 11.06
C MET A 37 -12.70 0.07 10.68
N HIS A 38 -12.89 -0.11 9.39
CA HIS A 38 -13.63 -1.24 8.83
C HIS A 38 -12.86 -1.83 7.66
N TRP A 39 -12.64 -3.14 7.64
CA TRP A 39 -12.11 -3.83 6.47
C TRP A 39 -12.81 -5.17 6.23
N ARG A 40 -12.86 -5.55 4.93
CA ARG A 40 -13.39 -6.85 4.47
C ARG A 40 -12.49 -7.42 3.39
N ILE A 41 -12.13 -8.69 3.53
CA ILE A 41 -11.35 -9.45 2.55
C ILE A 41 -12.30 -10.40 1.81
N GLU A 42 -12.30 -10.36 0.49
CA GLU A 42 -13.06 -11.24 -0.39
C GLU A 42 -12.11 -12.00 -1.31
N ARG A 43 -12.31 -13.32 -1.44
CA ARG A 43 -11.65 -14.13 -2.46
C ARG A 43 -12.43 -14.04 -3.76
N ILE A 44 -11.79 -13.56 -4.81
CA ILE A 44 -12.40 -13.37 -6.13
C ILE A 44 -11.65 -14.16 -7.20
N GLU A 45 -12.31 -14.41 -8.32
CA GLU A 45 -11.69 -14.98 -9.52
C GLU A 45 -11.82 -13.98 -10.66
N GLN A 46 -10.68 -13.56 -11.23
CA GLN A 46 -10.62 -12.63 -12.34
C GLN A 46 -9.75 -13.24 -13.45
N GLU A 47 -10.29 -13.37 -14.66
CA GLU A 47 -9.56 -13.89 -15.84
C GLU A 47 -8.82 -15.22 -15.55
N GLY A 48 -9.41 -16.07 -14.69
CA GLY A 48 -8.83 -17.36 -14.26
C GLY A 48 -7.74 -17.25 -13.19
N ALA A 49 -7.45 -16.06 -12.68
CA ALA A 49 -6.56 -15.86 -11.55
C ALA A 49 -7.36 -15.79 -10.24
N VAL A 50 -6.80 -16.39 -9.18
CA VAL A 50 -7.28 -16.19 -7.81
C VAL A 50 -6.69 -14.90 -7.26
N CYS A 51 -7.56 -14.01 -6.80
CA CYS A 51 -7.18 -12.75 -6.18
C CYS A 51 -7.89 -12.56 -4.85
N TYR A 52 -7.31 -11.71 -4.01
CA TYR A 52 -7.97 -11.25 -2.79
C TYR A 52 -8.18 -9.75 -2.88
N LEU A 53 -9.44 -9.36 -2.78
CA LEU A 53 -9.88 -7.98 -2.76
C LEU A 53 -10.12 -7.57 -1.31
N THR A 54 -9.43 -6.54 -0.84
CA THR A 54 -9.66 -6.00 0.51
C THR A 54 -10.19 -4.58 0.39
N LYS A 55 -11.37 -4.34 0.94
CA LYS A 55 -11.98 -3.02 1.07
C LYS A 55 -11.64 -2.49 2.46
N ILE A 56 -11.22 -1.23 2.57
CA ILE A 56 -10.76 -0.64 3.83
C ILE A 56 -11.37 0.75 3.97
N TYR A 57 -11.94 1.04 5.13
CA TYR A 57 -12.27 2.36 5.61
C TYR A 57 -11.42 2.69 6.83
N LEU A 58 -10.87 3.90 6.89
CA LEU A 58 -10.09 4.44 8.00
C LEU A 58 -10.63 5.81 8.38
N LEU A 59 -10.93 6.03 9.65
CA LEU A 59 -11.41 7.33 10.14
C LEU A 59 -10.29 8.38 10.13
N ASP A 60 -9.07 7.99 10.44
CA ASP A 60 -7.86 8.83 10.44
C ASP A 60 -6.68 8.10 9.78
N PRO A 61 -6.61 8.05 8.43
CA PRO A 61 -5.56 7.33 7.70
C PRO A 61 -4.14 7.77 8.08
N GLY A 62 -3.96 9.07 8.42
CA GLY A 62 -2.66 9.62 8.80
C GLY A 62 -2.06 8.98 10.06
N THR A 63 -2.88 8.39 10.92
CA THR A 63 -2.43 7.69 12.14
C THR A 63 -2.66 6.18 12.10
N GLN A 64 -3.61 5.71 11.29
CA GLN A 64 -4.01 4.30 11.22
C GLN A 64 -3.20 3.49 10.20
N ILE A 65 -2.61 4.14 9.18
CA ILE A 65 -1.65 3.51 8.29
C ILE A 65 -0.27 3.56 8.96
N ARG A 66 0.36 2.41 9.13
CA ARG A 66 1.65 2.25 9.82
C ARG A 66 2.65 1.53 8.93
N LYS A 67 3.90 1.76 9.19
CA LYS A 67 5.00 1.05 8.54
C LYS A 67 5.83 0.32 9.58
N ALA A 68 6.21 -0.92 9.30
CA ALA A 68 7.29 -1.56 10.01
C ALA A 68 8.38 -1.95 9.00
N THR A 69 9.62 -1.71 9.38
CA THR A 69 10.79 -1.95 8.55
C THR A 69 11.59 -3.13 9.05
N ALA A 70 12.26 -3.81 8.12
CA ALA A 70 13.33 -4.74 8.43
C ALA A 70 14.53 -4.01 9.06
N ASN A 71 15.55 -4.75 9.45
CA ASN A 71 16.82 -4.15 9.86
C ASN A 71 17.68 -3.91 8.61
N TRP A 72 17.47 -2.79 7.94
CA TRP A 72 18.10 -2.47 6.65
C TRP A 72 19.64 -2.45 6.65
N GLU A 73 20.24 -2.34 7.82
CA GLU A 73 21.72 -2.41 7.92
C GLU A 73 22.25 -3.85 7.78
N ARG A 74 21.38 -4.85 7.93
CA ARG A 74 21.79 -6.26 8.04
C ARG A 74 21.07 -7.20 7.11
N ASP A 75 19.72 -7.13 7.07
CA ASP A 75 18.91 -8.10 6.33
C ASP A 75 17.46 -7.62 6.19
N ILE A 76 16.75 -8.20 5.25
CA ILE A 76 15.29 -8.19 5.13
C ILE A 76 14.67 -9.18 6.13
N GLN A 77 13.39 -8.97 6.47
CA GLN A 77 12.68 -9.79 7.47
C GLN A 77 11.39 -10.38 6.90
N TYR A 78 10.89 -11.45 7.50
CA TYR A 78 9.56 -11.93 7.16
C TYR A 78 8.51 -10.89 7.54
N PRO A 79 7.45 -10.70 6.73
CA PRO A 79 6.40 -9.72 6.99
C PRO A 79 5.76 -9.86 8.36
N VAL A 80 5.51 -11.08 8.82
CA VAL A 80 4.92 -11.35 10.14
C VAL A 80 5.82 -10.91 11.30
N ASP A 81 7.15 -11.04 11.15
CA ASP A 81 8.10 -10.58 12.18
C ASP A 81 8.14 -9.05 12.27
N MET A 82 7.96 -8.37 11.14
CA MET A 82 7.84 -6.91 11.10
C MET A 82 6.51 -6.45 11.72
N ALA A 83 5.40 -7.15 11.43
CA ALA A 83 4.09 -6.84 11.97
C ALA A 83 4.01 -6.92 13.51
N ALA A 84 4.86 -7.73 14.12
CA ALA A 84 4.99 -7.77 15.59
C ALA A 84 5.43 -6.45 16.22
N LYS A 85 6.00 -5.51 15.41
CA LYS A 85 6.37 -4.16 15.86
C LYS A 85 5.17 -3.19 15.92
N ILE A 86 4.01 -3.59 15.40
CA ILE A 86 2.77 -2.81 15.38
C ILE A 86 1.67 -3.63 16.09
N PRO A 87 1.66 -3.61 17.43
CA PRO A 87 0.81 -4.52 18.20
C PRO A 87 -0.70 -4.26 18.07
N ASP A 88 -1.11 -3.07 17.64
CA ASP A 88 -2.50 -2.65 17.40
C ASP A 88 -2.98 -2.88 15.96
N ALA A 89 -2.12 -3.29 15.04
CA ALA A 89 -2.53 -3.59 13.68
C ALA A 89 -3.40 -4.84 13.60
N THR A 90 -4.43 -4.83 12.76
CA THR A 90 -5.31 -5.98 12.48
C THR A 90 -5.22 -6.48 11.03
N LEU A 91 -4.59 -5.70 10.16
CA LEU A 91 -4.37 -6.04 8.75
C LEU A 91 -2.99 -5.57 8.33
N PHE A 92 -2.27 -6.33 7.50
CA PHE A 92 -1.08 -5.83 6.82
C PHE A 92 -0.85 -6.48 5.45
N ILE A 93 -0.10 -5.75 4.62
CA ILE A 93 0.43 -6.18 3.33
C ILE A 93 1.94 -5.93 3.26
N ASN A 94 2.63 -6.56 2.28
CA ASN A 94 3.99 -6.15 1.95
C ASN A 94 4.04 -4.70 1.48
N GLY A 95 5.20 -4.11 1.54
CA GLY A 95 5.41 -2.69 1.21
C GLY A 95 6.24 -2.47 -0.04
N SER A 96 7.38 -1.81 0.14
CA SER A 96 8.28 -1.35 -0.91
C SER A 96 9.05 -2.48 -1.58
N GLY A 97 9.36 -2.29 -2.86
CA GLY A 97 10.41 -3.07 -3.49
C GLY A 97 11.79 -2.70 -2.95
N TYR A 98 12.73 -3.60 -3.03
CA TYR A 98 14.08 -3.43 -2.50
C TYR A 98 15.13 -4.05 -3.43
N VAL A 99 16.40 -3.69 -3.21
CA VAL A 99 17.55 -4.31 -3.89
C VAL A 99 18.23 -5.30 -2.96
N SER A 100 18.60 -6.44 -3.52
CA SER A 100 19.37 -7.46 -2.81
C SER A 100 20.54 -7.93 -3.68
N PRO A 101 21.68 -8.32 -3.08
CA PRO A 101 22.76 -8.95 -3.82
C PRO A 101 22.35 -10.21 -4.58
N THR A 102 21.29 -10.85 -4.13
CA THR A 102 20.75 -12.09 -4.72
C THR A 102 19.73 -11.85 -5.83
N PHE A 103 19.29 -10.60 -6.04
CA PHE A 103 18.34 -10.21 -7.09
C PHE A 103 18.96 -9.12 -7.98
N PRO A 104 19.88 -9.47 -8.89
CA PRO A 104 20.58 -8.50 -9.74
C PRO A 104 19.70 -7.93 -10.87
N GLU A 105 18.43 -8.36 -11.00
CA GLU A 105 17.56 -8.03 -12.13
C GLU A 105 16.97 -6.62 -12.08
N ILE A 106 17.14 -5.88 -10.97
CA ILE A 106 16.69 -4.50 -10.90
C ILE A 106 17.67 -3.66 -11.72
N PRO A 107 17.19 -2.91 -12.72
CA PRO A 107 18.04 -2.05 -13.52
C PRO A 107 18.84 -1.08 -12.65
N SER A 108 20.13 -0.96 -12.89
CA SER A 108 21.05 -0.11 -12.11
C SER A 108 20.71 1.40 -12.16
N ASN A 109 19.82 1.79 -13.05
CA ASN A 109 19.34 3.17 -13.19
C ASN A 109 18.10 3.49 -12.32
N TYR A 110 17.54 2.49 -11.61
CA TYR A 110 16.44 2.79 -10.67
C TYR A 110 16.98 3.51 -9.43
N PRO A 111 16.24 4.51 -8.93
CA PRO A 111 16.61 5.24 -7.72
C PRO A 111 16.78 4.30 -6.52
N GLY A 112 17.92 4.37 -5.84
CA GLY A 112 18.23 3.51 -4.70
C GLY A 112 18.68 2.10 -5.04
N SER A 113 19.01 1.80 -6.33
CA SER A 113 19.53 0.48 -6.74
C SER A 113 21.03 0.26 -6.48
N SER A 114 21.74 1.27 -5.94
CA SER A 114 23.17 1.13 -5.57
C SER A 114 23.38 0.05 -4.49
N PRO A 115 24.50 -0.68 -4.51
CA PRO A 115 24.91 -1.59 -3.43
C PRO A 115 24.90 -0.98 -2.03
N ASP A 116 25.11 0.34 -1.92
CA ASP A 116 25.06 1.07 -0.64
C ASP A 116 23.67 1.07 -0.01
N TYR A 117 22.64 0.69 -0.78
CA TYR A 117 21.23 0.70 -0.37
C TYR A 117 20.60 -0.70 -0.40
N TYR A 118 21.40 -1.76 -0.36
CA TYR A 118 20.86 -3.11 -0.27
C TYR A 118 19.93 -3.26 0.93
N TYR A 119 18.83 -4.02 0.73
CA TYR A 119 17.78 -4.29 1.70
C TYR A 119 16.92 -3.08 2.10
N THR A 120 17.14 -1.92 1.49
CA THR A 120 16.30 -0.73 1.71
C THR A 120 15.28 -0.55 0.59
N PRO A 121 14.18 0.14 0.84
CA PRO A 121 13.21 0.48 -0.20
C PRO A 121 13.87 1.14 -1.41
N LEU A 122 13.42 0.81 -2.61
CA LEU A 122 13.76 1.56 -3.81
C LEU A 122 13.17 2.97 -3.75
N GLY A 123 13.65 3.87 -4.61
CA GLY A 123 13.12 5.23 -4.73
C GLY A 123 14.09 6.31 -4.26
N SER A 124 13.80 7.54 -4.65
CA SER A 124 14.64 8.72 -4.36
C SER A 124 14.43 9.29 -2.96
N VAL A 125 13.27 9.03 -2.34
CA VAL A 125 12.94 9.45 -0.96
C VAL A 125 12.61 8.22 -0.12
N THR A 126 13.21 8.13 1.07
CA THR A 126 12.87 7.12 2.06
C THR A 126 12.77 7.78 3.43
N VAL A 127 11.56 7.76 3.98
CA VAL A 127 11.24 8.25 5.33
C VAL A 127 10.59 7.12 6.12
N THR A 128 10.97 6.98 7.39
CA THR A 128 10.34 6.07 8.34
C THR A 128 10.28 6.73 9.71
N ASP A 129 9.10 6.68 10.35
CA ASP A 129 8.81 7.33 11.64
C ASP A 129 9.22 8.83 11.69
N GLY A 130 8.97 9.55 10.59
CA GLY A 130 9.33 10.94 10.40
C GLY A 130 10.84 11.20 10.25
N GLN A 131 11.65 10.16 10.21
CA GLN A 131 13.10 10.28 10.02
C GLN A 131 13.47 10.07 8.57
N LEU A 132 14.22 11.00 8.01
CA LEU A 132 14.76 10.90 6.66
C LEU A 132 15.93 9.91 6.64
N PHE A 133 15.76 8.80 5.94
CA PHE A 133 16.82 7.82 5.69
C PHE A 133 17.59 8.14 4.40
N ARG A 134 16.87 8.52 3.32
CA ARG A 134 17.46 8.81 2.01
C ARG A 134 16.71 9.92 1.29
N CYS A 135 17.48 10.81 0.64
CA CYS A 135 16.99 11.75 -0.36
C CYS A 135 18.01 11.86 -1.49
N LEU A 136 17.63 11.47 -2.70
CA LEU A 136 18.45 11.61 -3.91
C LEU A 136 18.01 12.88 -4.64
N THR A 137 18.67 14.00 -4.35
CA THR A 137 18.38 15.30 -4.96
C THR A 137 18.45 15.25 -6.48
N GLY A 138 17.45 15.83 -7.16
CA GLY A 138 17.38 15.89 -8.62
C GLY A 138 16.91 14.56 -9.26
N VAL A 139 16.52 13.57 -8.46
CA VAL A 139 15.95 12.32 -8.92
C VAL A 139 14.48 12.30 -8.56
N PRO A 140 13.54 12.34 -9.53
CA PRO A 140 12.11 12.38 -9.27
C PRO A 140 11.62 11.23 -8.38
N TYR A 141 10.64 11.50 -7.53
CA TYR A 141 10.02 10.50 -6.66
C TYR A 141 8.77 9.90 -7.29
N TYR A 142 8.69 8.57 -7.26
CA TYR A 142 7.55 7.76 -7.65
C TYR A 142 7.22 6.82 -6.50
N GLY A 143 6.19 7.09 -5.75
CA GLY A 143 5.88 6.32 -4.55
C GLY A 143 4.68 6.84 -3.79
N LEU A 144 4.54 6.34 -2.57
CA LEU A 144 3.54 6.78 -1.62
C LEU A 144 4.22 7.52 -0.46
N SER A 145 3.59 8.56 0.04
CA SER A 145 3.95 9.19 1.31
C SER A 145 2.75 9.28 2.23
N LEU A 146 2.96 8.99 3.51
CA LEU A 146 1.98 9.19 4.56
C LEU A 146 2.31 10.49 5.29
N THR A 147 1.34 11.38 5.34
CA THR A 147 1.39 12.61 6.14
C THR A 147 0.30 12.55 7.21
N ARG A 148 0.18 13.59 8.01
CA ARG A 148 -0.94 13.73 8.95
C ARG A 148 -2.30 13.74 8.24
N ASP A 149 -2.35 14.26 7.02
CA ASP A 149 -3.59 14.43 6.25
C ASP A 149 -3.95 13.20 5.44
N GLY A 150 -3.16 12.11 5.51
CA GLY A 150 -3.43 10.83 4.86
C GLY A 150 -2.33 10.33 3.92
N LEU A 151 -2.69 9.37 3.09
CA LEU A 151 -1.79 8.70 2.15
C LEU A 151 -1.86 9.35 0.77
N HIS A 152 -0.71 9.76 0.23
CA HIS A 152 -0.58 10.47 -1.04
C HIS A 152 0.29 9.69 -2.03
N MET A 153 -0.10 9.69 -3.31
CA MET A 153 0.70 9.12 -4.39
C MET A 153 1.46 10.20 -5.15
N HIS A 154 2.72 9.92 -5.44
CA HIS A 154 3.65 10.80 -6.17
C HIS A 154 4.01 10.20 -7.53
N VAL A 155 4.04 11.03 -8.56
CA VAL A 155 4.33 10.64 -9.95
C VAL A 155 5.35 11.61 -10.54
N GLY A 156 6.62 11.40 -10.25
CA GLY A 156 7.71 12.24 -10.75
C GLY A 156 7.89 13.54 -9.98
N ASP A 157 7.46 13.61 -8.73
CA ASP A 157 7.53 14.81 -7.91
C ASP A 157 8.97 15.10 -7.46
N ASP A 158 9.30 16.38 -7.23
CA ASP A 158 10.61 16.75 -6.68
C ASP A 158 10.70 16.22 -5.24
N PRO A 159 11.79 15.52 -4.87
CA PRO A 159 12.04 15.08 -3.49
C PRO A 159 11.91 16.19 -2.44
N ALA A 160 12.25 17.42 -2.78
CA ALA A 160 12.11 18.56 -1.86
C ALA A 160 10.65 18.88 -1.55
N ASP A 161 9.76 18.78 -2.55
CA ASP A 161 8.32 19.01 -2.37
C ASP A 161 7.69 17.89 -1.55
N VAL A 162 8.09 16.64 -1.79
CA VAL A 162 7.67 15.48 -0.98
C VAL A 162 8.05 15.67 0.48
N LEU A 163 9.29 16.08 0.74
CA LEU A 163 9.79 16.30 2.10
C LEU A 163 9.17 17.55 2.77
N ALA A 164 8.82 18.57 2.00
CA ALA A 164 8.15 19.78 2.52
C ALA A 164 6.76 19.47 3.10
N ALA A 165 6.10 18.39 2.65
CA ALA A 165 4.85 17.90 3.21
C ALA A 165 5.02 17.18 4.58
N ASN A 166 6.25 17.06 5.09
CA ASN A 166 6.59 16.38 6.35
C ASN A 166 6.03 14.96 6.45
N PRO A 167 6.36 14.06 5.52
CA PRO A 167 5.88 12.69 5.57
C PRO A 167 6.43 11.95 6.79
N THR A 168 5.58 11.15 7.42
CA THR A 168 5.98 10.23 8.48
C THR A 168 6.53 8.92 7.93
N GLN A 169 6.02 8.48 6.78
CA GLN A 169 6.38 7.23 6.11
C GLN A 169 6.42 7.43 4.59
N THR A 170 7.22 6.61 3.90
CA THR A 170 7.16 6.48 2.43
C THR A 170 7.26 5.02 2.01
N TRP A 171 6.62 4.68 0.89
CA TRP A 171 6.75 3.38 0.21
C TRP A 171 7.02 3.61 -1.27
N SER A 172 7.89 2.79 -1.85
CA SER A 172 8.24 2.95 -3.26
C SER A 172 8.71 1.65 -3.88
N PHE A 173 8.56 1.56 -5.21
CA PHE A 173 9.03 0.44 -6.00
C PHE A 173 9.58 0.97 -7.33
N TYR A 174 9.03 0.55 -8.48
CA TYR A 174 9.47 1.06 -9.78
C TYR A 174 8.82 2.40 -10.14
N ILE A 175 9.45 3.14 -11.06
CA ILE A 175 8.92 4.42 -11.55
C ILE A 175 7.58 4.25 -12.31
N GLU A 176 7.27 3.05 -12.81
CA GLU A 176 6.02 2.70 -13.50
C GLU A 176 4.91 2.22 -12.54
N CYS A 177 5.18 2.16 -11.23
CA CYS A 177 4.24 1.65 -10.25
C CYS A 177 3.01 2.53 -9.97
N PRO A 178 3.03 3.87 -10.11
CA PRO A 178 1.80 4.63 -10.26
C PRO A 178 1.10 4.21 -11.56
N VAL A 179 -0.14 3.71 -11.47
CA VAL A 179 -0.83 3.14 -12.65
C VAL A 179 -2.19 3.79 -12.95
N ILE A 180 -2.80 4.45 -11.95
CA ILE A 180 -3.99 5.31 -12.11
C ILE A 180 -3.71 6.61 -11.37
N ARG A 181 -4.08 7.74 -11.98
CA ARG A 181 -4.05 9.08 -11.39
C ARG A 181 -5.27 9.86 -11.87
N ASP A 182 -5.94 10.56 -10.96
CA ASP A 182 -7.12 11.38 -11.25
C ASP A 182 -8.16 10.57 -12.05
N HIS A 183 -8.47 9.32 -11.60
CA HIS A 183 -9.38 8.36 -12.25
C HIS A 183 -8.91 7.87 -13.63
N GLN A 184 -7.73 8.27 -14.11
CA GLN A 184 -7.23 7.91 -15.43
C GLN A 184 -6.05 6.94 -15.35
N SER A 185 -6.05 5.92 -16.20
CA SER A 185 -4.89 5.04 -16.35
C SER A 185 -3.70 5.81 -16.91
N ILE A 186 -2.58 5.77 -16.19
CA ILE A 186 -1.27 6.28 -16.61
C ILE A 186 -0.28 5.15 -16.87
N LEU A 187 -0.80 3.93 -17.02
CA LEU A 187 -0.02 2.71 -17.21
C LEU A 187 0.84 2.80 -18.47
N ASP A 188 2.18 2.71 -18.33
CA ASP A 188 3.10 2.67 -19.45
C ASP A 188 2.88 1.38 -20.27
N PRO A 189 2.47 1.48 -21.55
CA PRO A 189 2.26 0.32 -22.39
C PRO A 189 3.55 -0.48 -22.68
N ASN A 190 4.72 0.14 -22.51
CA ASN A 190 6.02 -0.47 -22.74
C ASN A 190 6.61 -1.13 -21.48
N TRP A 191 6.02 -0.88 -20.32
CA TRP A 191 6.47 -1.55 -19.10
C TRP A 191 6.21 -3.07 -19.21
N ARG A 192 7.26 -3.86 -19.00
CA ARG A 192 7.18 -5.32 -19.18
C ARG A 192 6.02 -5.99 -18.44
N PHE A 193 5.64 -5.45 -17.28
CA PHE A 193 4.55 -6.01 -16.48
C PHE A 193 3.15 -5.53 -16.91
N THR A 194 3.05 -4.63 -17.86
CA THR A 194 1.76 -4.23 -18.44
C THR A 194 1.04 -5.41 -19.06
N THR A 195 1.79 -6.31 -19.73
CA THR A 195 1.28 -7.49 -20.41
C THR A 195 1.76 -8.82 -19.82
N ALA A 196 2.78 -8.82 -18.98
CA ALA A 196 3.27 -10.03 -18.32
C ALA A 196 2.46 -10.34 -17.06
N PRO A 197 1.86 -11.56 -16.95
CA PRO A 197 1.18 -11.99 -15.73
C PRO A 197 2.16 -12.11 -14.55
N ALA A 198 1.79 -11.57 -13.39
CA ALA A 198 2.62 -11.66 -12.18
C ALA A 198 1.76 -11.58 -10.91
N MET A 199 2.27 -12.15 -9.80
CA MET A 199 1.74 -11.90 -8.47
C MET A 199 1.96 -10.42 -8.11
N ARG A 200 0.98 -9.78 -7.46
CA ARG A 200 1.00 -8.34 -7.18
C ARG A 200 0.32 -8.01 -5.87
N THR A 201 0.78 -6.92 -5.27
CA THR A 201 0.06 -6.18 -4.23
C THR A 201 -0.18 -4.77 -4.73
N ILE A 202 -1.45 -4.39 -4.87
CA ILE A 202 -1.87 -3.11 -5.42
C ILE A 202 -2.74 -2.41 -4.37
N ILE A 203 -2.47 -1.13 -4.13
CA ILE A 203 -3.32 -0.26 -3.32
C ILE A 203 -3.95 0.82 -4.18
N SER A 204 -5.24 1.04 -3.99
CA SER A 204 -6.01 2.10 -4.63
C SER A 204 -6.67 2.98 -3.57
N CYS A 205 -6.66 4.28 -3.79
CA CYS A 205 -7.41 5.23 -3.00
C CYS A 205 -8.68 5.60 -3.76
N ILE A 206 -9.83 5.48 -3.11
CA ILE A 206 -11.12 5.92 -3.64
C ILE A 206 -11.37 7.36 -3.24
N ASP A 207 -11.17 7.63 -1.96
CA ASP A 207 -11.15 8.95 -1.35
C ASP A 207 -10.16 8.93 -0.16
N GLU A 208 -10.07 10.02 0.57
CA GLU A 208 -9.11 10.16 1.67
C GLU A 208 -9.28 9.15 2.82
N HIS A 209 -10.43 8.44 2.90
CA HIS A 209 -10.75 7.47 3.97
C HIS A 209 -10.94 6.04 3.47
N ASN A 210 -11.19 5.85 2.17
CA ASN A 210 -11.57 4.57 1.59
C ASN A 210 -10.51 4.06 0.62
N PHE A 211 -10.04 2.82 0.86
CA PHE A 211 -8.97 2.18 0.09
C PHE A 211 -9.39 0.79 -0.38
N ILE A 212 -8.84 0.37 -1.51
CA ILE A 212 -8.97 -0.98 -2.06
C ILE A 212 -7.58 -1.60 -2.19
N LEU A 213 -7.39 -2.80 -1.66
CA LEU A 213 -6.22 -3.61 -1.96
C LEU A 213 -6.60 -4.73 -2.92
N LEU A 214 -5.77 -4.96 -3.92
CA LEU A 214 -5.88 -6.12 -4.80
C LEU A 214 -4.58 -6.92 -4.70
N THR A 215 -4.68 -8.11 -4.07
CA THR A 215 -3.58 -9.07 -4.00
C THR A 215 -3.80 -10.16 -5.03
N VAL A 216 -2.97 -10.22 -6.05
CA VAL A 216 -3.00 -11.21 -7.12
C VAL A 216 -2.06 -12.36 -6.77
N THR A 217 -2.59 -13.59 -6.73
CA THR A 217 -1.80 -14.79 -6.40
C THR A 217 -1.52 -15.66 -7.63
N ARG A 218 -0.84 -16.77 -7.42
CA ARG A 218 -0.68 -17.87 -8.38
C ARG A 218 -1.40 -19.15 -7.92
N ASP A 219 -2.35 -19.03 -7.03
CA ASP A 219 -3.12 -20.19 -6.53
C ASP A 219 -4.16 -20.69 -7.54
N GLY A 220 -4.07 -20.27 -8.77
CA GLY A 220 -4.90 -20.65 -9.90
C GLY A 220 -4.05 -21.04 -11.11
N SER A 221 -4.68 -21.08 -12.27
CA SER A 221 -4.03 -21.42 -13.54
C SER A 221 -3.17 -20.27 -14.08
N SER A 222 -3.42 -19.03 -13.65
CA SER A 222 -2.71 -17.83 -14.13
C SER A 222 -2.63 -16.75 -13.05
N ALA A 223 -1.83 -15.72 -13.30
CA ALA A 223 -1.87 -14.45 -12.60
C ALA A 223 -2.36 -13.36 -13.56
N LEU A 224 -2.72 -12.19 -13.04
CA LEU A 224 -3.16 -11.06 -13.87
C LEU A 224 -1.97 -10.26 -14.41
N THR A 225 -2.14 -9.70 -15.60
CA THR A 225 -1.30 -8.61 -16.11
C THR A 225 -1.67 -7.31 -15.39
N MET A 226 -0.79 -6.30 -15.40
CA MET A 226 -1.12 -5.01 -14.84
C MET A 226 -2.28 -4.34 -15.57
N ARG A 227 -2.40 -4.53 -16.88
CA ARG A 227 -3.55 -4.04 -17.65
C ARG A 227 -4.87 -4.59 -17.11
N GLN A 228 -4.97 -5.90 -16.92
CA GLN A 228 -6.17 -6.52 -16.35
C GLN A 228 -6.49 -6.02 -14.94
N CYS A 229 -5.46 -5.81 -14.10
CA CYS A 229 -5.66 -5.22 -12.77
C CYS A 229 -6.23 -3.81 -12.85
N VAL A 230 -5.66 -2.95 -13.70
CA VAL A 230 -6.12 -1.56 -13.90
C VAL A 230 -7.54 -1.52 -14.44
N ASP A 231 -7.82 -2.29 -15.50
CA ASP A 231 -9.16 -2.36 -16.11
C ASP A 231 -10.22 -2.81 -15.09
N TYR A 232 -9.90 -3.83 -14.29
CA TYR A 232 -10.77 -4.29 -13.21
C TYR A 232 -11.02 -3.21 -12.15
N LEU A 233 -9.95 -2.60 -11.61
CA LEU A 233 -10.06 -1.59 -10.56
C LEU A 233 -10.83 -0.36 -11.03
N GLN A 234 -10.58 0.12 -12.26
CA GLN A 234 -11.32 1.25 -12.83
C GLN A 234 -12.80 0.92 -13.03
N SER A 235 -13.12 -0.26 -13.55
CA SER A 235 -14.52 -0.63 -13.82
C SER A 235 -15.33 -0.88 -12.55
N ALA A 236 -14.70 -1.41 -11.49
CA ALA A 236 -15.40 -1.80 -10.26
C ALA A 236 -15.45 -0.69 -9.21
N PHE A 237 -14.45 0.22 -9.16
CA PHE A 237 -14.25 1.13 -8.04
C PHE A 237 -13.95 2.57 -8.45
N ASP A 238 -13.56 2.84 -9.70
CA ASP A 238 -13.16 4.17 -10.20
C ASP A 238 -12.21 4.93 -9.26
N PRO A 239 -11.04 4.36 -8.91
CA PRO A 239 -10.16 4.93 -7.90
C PRO A 239 -9.57 6.28 -8.32
N LEU A 240 -9.43 7.20 -7.35
CA LEU A 240 -8.72 8.47 -7.52
C LEU A 240 -7.27 8.23 -7.96
N TRP A 241 -6.59 7.29 -7.30
CA TRP A 241 -5.27 6.83 -7.69
C TRP A 241 -5.02 5.36 -7.32
N THR A 242 -4.07 4.73 -8.01
CA THR A 242 -3.65 3.35 -7.77
C THR A 242 -2.15 3.21 -7.88
N TYR A 243 -1.55 2.51 -6.94
CA TYR A 243 -0.12 2.23 -6.86
C TYR A 243 0.16 0.74 -6.71
N ASN A 244 1.10 0.20 -7.49
CA ASN A 244 1.57 -1.17 -7.36
C ASN A 244 2.76 -1.21 -6.40
N LEU A 245 2.62 -1.88 -5.27
CA LEU A 245 3.69 -2.20 -4.33
C LEU A 245 4.56 -3.34 -4.85
N ASP A 246 5.49 -3.86 -4.03
CA ASP A 246 6.28 -5.03 -4.44
C ASP A 246 5.37 -6.23 -4.73
N GLY A 247 5.88 -7.12 -5.56
CA GLY A 247 5.12 -8.26 -6.08
C GLY A 247 5.95 -9.54 -6.15
N GLY A 248 5.52 -10.47 -6.99
CA GLY A 248 6.19 -11.74 -7.09
C GLY A 248 6.20 -12.50 -5.76
N PRO A 249 7.33 -13.08 -5.32
CA PRO A 249 7.43 -13.79 -4.04
C PRO A 249 7.18 -12.91 -2.80
N SER A 250 7.32 -11.59 -2.93
CA SER A 250 7.15 -10.64 -1.82
C SER A 250 5.70 -10.39 -1.45
N ILE A 251 4.70 -10.78 -2.27
CA ILE A 251 3.29 -10.53 -1.90
C ILE A 251 3.01 -11.06 -0.49
N ALA A 252 2.29 -10.28 0.29
CA ALA A 252 1.83 -10.66 1.61
C ALA A 252 0.46 -10.03 1.89
N LEU A 253 -0.47 -10.82 2.42
CA LEU A 253 -1.74 -10.36 2.95
C LEU A 253 -2.06 -11.18 4.20
N TYR A 254 -2.15 -10.51 5.34
CA TYR A 254 -2.42 -11.13 6.63
C TYR A 254 -3.45 -10.31 7.39
N TYR A 255 -4.24 -10.97 8.22
CA TYR A 255 -5.15 -10.34 9.16
C TYR A 255 -5.12 -11.03 10.53
N ARG A 256 -5.65 -10.34 11.53
CA ARG A 256 -6.12 -10.87 12.81
C ARG A 256 -7.36 -10.09 13.24
N LEU A 257 -8.25 -10.71 13.99
CA LEU A 257 -9.50 -10.07 14.37
C LEU A 257 -9.35 -9.22 15.64
N SER A 258 -8.33 -9.54 16.45
CA SER A 258 -7.97 -8.80 17.66
C SER A 258 -6.44 -8.67 17.74
N PRO A 259 -5.90 -7.62 18.37
CA PRO A 259 -4.47 -7.50 18.65
C PRO A 259 -3.85 -8.66 19.41
N ASP A 260 -4.64 -9.41 20.17
CA ASP A 260 -4.20 -10.57 20.95
C ASP A 260 -4.21 -11.88 20.16
N ASP A 261 -4.77 -11.89 18.94
CA ASP A 261 -4.84 -13.08 18.10
C ASP A 261 -3.54 -13.28 17.29
N ASP A 262 -3.29 -14.53 16.91
CA ASP A 262 -2.26 -14.86 15.94
C ASP A 262 -2.61 -14.33 14.55
N TRP A 263 -1.58 -13.98 13.76
CA TRP A 263 -1.75 -13.58 12.38
C TRP A 263 -2.21 -14.73 11.48
N VAL A 264 -3.30 -14.54 10.80
CA VAL A 264 -3.83 -15.46 9.78
C VAL A 264 -3.30 -15.03 8.40
N ARG A 265 -2.59 -15.94 7.76
CA ARG A 265 -2.09 -15.71 6.39
C ARG A 265 -3.20 -15.96 5.37
N VAL A 266 -3.46 -14.96 4.53
CA VAL A 266 -4.40 -15.07 3.40
C VAL A 266 -3.65 -15.37 2.10
N ALA A 267 -2.54 -14.63 1.84
CA ALA A 267 -1.75 -14.81 0.62
C ALA A 267 -0.27 -14.50 0.87
N GLY A 268 0.62 -15.15 0.13
CA GLY A 268 2.05 -14.87 0.09
C GLY A 268 2.76 -14.99 1.44
N GLY A 269 3.65 -14.05 1.75
CA GLY A 269 4.37 -13.96 3.03
C GLY A 269 5.41 -15.05 3.27
N THR A 270 5.86 -15.71 2.22
CA THR A 270 6.88 -16.77 2.28
C THR A 270 8.29 -16.24 2.00
N SER A 271 8.40 -15.01 1.53
CA SER A 271 9.66 -14.28 1.31
C SER A 271 9.88 -13.25 2.40
N LYS A 272 11.13 -12.84 2.56
CA LYS A 272 11.50 -11.68 3.38
C LYS A 272 11.33 -10.42 2.58
N ASP A 273 11.03 -9.30 3.23
CA ASP A 273 10.78 -7.99 2.63
C ASP A 273 11.52 -6.87 3.38
N ALA A 274 11.63 -5.69 2.77
CA ALA A 274 12.27 -4.53 3.36
C ALA A 274 11.35 -3.80 4.36
N ASP A 275 10.05 -3.76 4.07
CA ASP A 275 9.04 -3.15 4.92
C ASP A 275 7.63 -3.73 4.63
N ILE A 276 6.70 -3.39 5.49
CA ILE A 276 5.27 -3.66 5.34
C ILE A 276 4.45 -2.38 5.46
N MET A 277 3.22 -2.43 4.94
CA MET A 277 2.16 -1.46 5.23
C MET A 277 1.11 -2.16 6.09
N ALA A 278 0.83 -1.61 7.25
CA ALA A 278 -0.13 -2.15 8.21
C ALA A 278 -1.23 -1.13 8.52
N PHE A 279 -2.39 -1.66 8.91
CA PHE A 279 -3.58 -0.89 9.25
C PHE A 279 -3.96 -1.21 10.70
N ALA A 280 -4.06 -0.17 11.51
CA ALA A 280 -4.25 -0.25 12.96
C ALA A 280 -5.46 0.57 13.41
N ASP A 281 -6.11 0.13 14.48
CA ASP A 281 -7.17 0.90 15.15
C ASP A 281 -6.66 2.10 15.94
#